data_eaae530d84b1e52456d5a8378a98a670
#
_entry.id   eaae530d84b1e52456d5a8378a98a670
#
_cell.length_a   1.000
_cell.length_b   1.000
_cell.length_c   1.000
_cell.angle_alpha   90.00
_cell.angle_beta   90.00
_cell.angle_gamma   90.00
#
_symmetry.space_group_name_H-M   'P 1'
#
loop_
_entity.id
_entity.type
_entity.pdbx_description
1 polymer ?
#
loop_
_entity_poly.entity_id
_entity_poly.type
_entity_poly.pdbx_seq_one_letter_code
_entity_poly.pdbx_strand_id
1 'polypeptide(L)'
;MRIQAPAKINLCLFLGPPRRDGRHSLCSLFEPLALADRIEVAESDRDRVICPGVVGENLAARALAALRERGWKRPPLRVEIAKRIPVGAGLGGGSADAAAVLRLAAGEVPDIAEIAAELGADVPSQLVPALALVSGAGEIVERLPAPTSHAVVLLPGGGGLSTRDVFAEADRLGLGRPRAELDAIAARLRQVAGEGASPLDYATELVNDLEPAARSLRPDVGEAMDALRRAGAPFVFLTGSGPTVCGLFADEGAAAATAAQLGRDDAIVCEAGRAPDGT
;
A
#
# COMPACT_ATOMS: atom_id res chain seq x y z
N MET A 1 -2.19 22.81 -10.42
CA MET A 1 -1.03 22.13 -9.78
C MET A 1 -1.14 20.65 -10.11
N ARG A 2 -0.01 19.96 -10.29
CA ARG A 2 0.02 18.50 -10.51
C ARG A 2 0.78 17.86 -9.36
N ILE A 3 0.24 16.76 -8.84
CA ILE A 3 0.85 15.95 -7.78
C ILE A 3 0.71 14.47 -8.12
N GLN A 4 1.56 13.64 -7.54
CA GLN A 4 1.49 12.19 -7.68
C GLN A 4 1.05 11.53 -6.37
N ALA A 5 0.27 10.47 -6.49
CA ALA A 5 -0.19 9.63 -5.39
C ALA A 5 0.38 8.21 -5.60
N PRO A 6 1.53 7.88 -4.98
CA PRO A 6 2.21 6.62 -5.24
C PRO A 6 1.48 5.43 -4.65
N ALA A 7 1.54 4.32 -5.35
CA ALA A 7 1.15 3.02 -4.80
C ALA A 7 2.07 2.63 -3.63
N LYS A 8 1.61 1.69 -2.82
CA LYS A 8 2.43 1.01 -1.81
C LYS A 8 2.29 -0.50 -1.95
N ILE A 9 3.30 -1.19 -1.50
CA ILE A 9 3.24 -2.61 -1.18
C ILE A 9 3.48 -2.84 0.30
N ASN A 10 2.96 -3.96 0.80
CA ASN A 10 3.38 -4.54 2.07
C ASN A 10 4.47 -5.57 1.73
N LEU A 11 5.72 -5.29 2.07
CA LEU A 11 6.80 -6.28 1.92
C LEU A 11 6.57 -7.49 2.84
N CYS A 12 5.98 -7.26 4.00
CA CYS A 12 5.51 -8.28 4.93
C CYS A 12 4.25 -7.80 5.63
N LEU A 13 3.49 -8.72 6.23
CA LEU A 13 2.36 -8.41 7.11
C LEU A 13 2.23 -9.49 8.16
N PHE A 14 2.48 -9.14 9.40
CA PHE A 14 2.29 -10.02 10.54
C PHE A 14 1.00 -9.64 11.26
N LEU A 15 0.13 -10.63 11.40
CA LEU A 15 -1.20 -10.47 11.96
C LEU A 15 -1.18 -10.71 13.47
N GLY A 16 -1.64 -9.73 14.23
CA GLY A 16 -1.79 -9.84 15.66
C GLY A 16 -3.23 -10.15 16.12
N PRO A 17 -3.47 -10.09 17.43
CA PRO A 17 -4.79 -10.38 17.96
C PRO A 17 -5.81 -9.32 17.57
N PRO A 18 -7.12 -9.69 17.52
CA PRO A 18 -8.20 -8.75 17.33
C PRO A 18 -8.24 -7.72 18.47
N ARG A 19 -8.57 -6.49 18.12
CA ARG A 19 -8.69 -5.35 19.02
C ARG A 19 -10.16 -5.12 19.40
N ARG A 20 -10.38 -4.30 20.44
CA ARG A 20 -11.74 -3.95 20.88
C ARG A 20 -12.52 -3.13 19.86
N ASP A 21 -11.83 -2.46 18.93
CA ASP A 21 -12.43 -1.68 17.83
C ASP A 21 -12.81 -2.54 16.61
N GLY A 22 -12.69 -3.86 16.71
CA GLY A 22 -13.02 -4.82 15.64
C GLY A 22 -11.94 -4.93 14.57
N ARG A 23 -10.84 -4.20 14.67
CA ARG A 23 -9.65 -4.35 13.81
C ARG A 23 -8.63 -5.28 14.44
N HIS A 24 -7.60 -5.65 13.68
CA HIS A 24 -6.46 -6.43 14.19
C HIS A 24 -5.27 -5.53 14.45
N SER A 25 -4.48 -5.90 15.44
CA SER A 25 -3.12 -5.40 15.52
C SER A 25 -2.31 -6.01 14.38
N LEU A 26 -1.38 -5.25 13.82
CA LEU A 26 -0.48 -5.73 12.77
C LEU A 26 0.93 -5.16 12.94
N CYS A 27 1.87 -5.79 12.25
CA CYS A 27 3.21 -5.27 12.03
C CYS A 27 3.55 -5.52 10.56
N SER A 28 3.95 -4.46 9.84
CA SER A 28 4.18 -4.53 8.39
C SER A 28 5.25 -3.53 7.95
N LEU A 29 6.03 -3.88 6.94
CA LEU A 29 6.84 -2.91 6.19
C LEU A 29 6.05 -2.43 4.98
N PHE A 30 5.73 -1.14 4.95
CA PHE A 30 5.12 -0.48 3.80
C PHE A 30 6.20 0.17 2.97
N GLU A 31 6.13 -0.03 1.67
CA GLU A 31 7.10 0.50 0.73
C GLU A 31 6.42 1.18 -0.45
N PRO A 32 6.81 2.43 -0.79
CA PRO A 32 6.25 3.13 -1.93
C PRO A 32 6.81 2.58 -3.24
N LEU A 33 6.00 2.71 -4.30
CA LEU A 33 6.36 2.34 -5.66
C LEU A 33 6.44 3.59 -6.57
N ALA A 34 7.20 3.49 -7.64
CA ALA A 34 7.20 4.48 -8.71
C ALA A 34 5.87 4.53 -9.47
N LEU A 35 5.06 3.47 -9.40
CA LEU A 35 3.68 3.46 -9.91
C LEU A 35 2.82 4.43 -9.10
N ALA A 36 2.25 5.45 -9.75
CA ALA A 36 1.46 6.48 -9.07
C ALA A 36 0.26 6.94 -9.90
N ASP A 37 -0.83 7.29 -9.22
CA ASP A 37 -1.93 8.02 -9.81
C ASP A 37 -1.53 9.48 -10.03
N ARG A 38 -2.07 10.10 -11.06
CA ARG A 38 -1.85 11.53 -11.36
C ARG A 38 -3.04 12.34 -10.90
N ILE A 39 -2.78 13.39 -10.15
CA ILE A 39 -3.81 14.29 -9.61
C ILE A 39 -3.55 15.69 -10.12
N GLU A 40 -4.56 16.27 -10.77
CA GLU A 40 -4.57 17.68 -11.18
C GLU A 40 -5.51 18.45 -10.26
N VAL A 41 -5.01 19.56 -9.70
CA VAL A 41 -5.76 20.42 -8.79
C VAL A 41 -5.85 21.82 -9.37
N ALA A 42 -7.06 22.36 -9.46
CA ALA A 42 -7.35 23.71 -9.88
C ALA A 42 -8.42 24.35 -8.99
N GLU A 43 -8.43 25.67 -8.89
CA GLU A 43 -9.54 26.39 -8.28
C GLU A 43 -10.82 26.22 -9.09
N SER A 44 -11.96 26.25 -8.42
CA SER A 44 -13.27 25.99 -9.00
C SER A 44 -14.36 26.83 -8.29
N ASP A 45 -15.58 26.76 -8.79
CA ASP A 45 -16.78 27.36 -8.17
C ASP A 45 -17.26 26.59 -6.91
N ARG A 46 -16.93 25.31 -6.83
CA ARG A 46 -17.27 24.42 -5.72
C ARG A 46 -16.26 23.27 -5.63
N ASP A 47 -16.14 22.67 -4.45
CA ASP A 47 -15.34 21.49 -4.26
C ASP A 47 -15.92 20.31 -5.06
N ARG A 48 -15.07 19.65 -5.82
CA ARG A 48 -15.40 18.41 -6.54
C ARG A 48 -14.17 17.54 -6.75
N VAL A 49 -14.36 16.24 -6.60
CA VAL A 49 -13.36 15.23 -6.97
C VAL A 49 -13.90 14.44 -8.15
N ILE A 50 -13.12 14.33 -9.21
CA ILE A 50 -13.44 13.63 -10.45
C ILE A 50 -12.43 12.48 -10.60
N CYS A 51 -12.93 11.25 -10.57
CA CYS A 51 -12.11 10.04 -10.67
C CYS A 51 -12.82 9.04 -11.62
N PRO A 52 -12.63 9.16 -12.92
CA PRO A 52 -13.26 8.25 -13.89
C PRO A 52 -12.90 6.80 -13.64
N GLY A 53 -13.88 5.90 -13.78
CA GLY A 53 -13.67 4.45 -13.57
C GLY A 53 -13.75 3.97 -12.12
N VAL A 54 -13.87 4.87 -11.15
CA VAL A 54 -14.13 4.51 -9.74
C VAL A 54 -15.59 4.73 -9.42
N VAL A 55 -16.27 3.66 -9.01
CA VAL A 55 -17.69 3.69 -8.61
C VAL A 55 -17.78 3.61 -7.08
N GLY A 56 -18.66 4.42 -6.49
CA GLY A 56 -18.90 4.47 -5.06
C GLY A 56 -18.13 5.57 -4.34
N GLU A 57 -17.88 5.37 -3.06
CA GLU A 57 -17.24 6.35 -2.19
C GLU A 57 -15.77 6.57 -2.57
N ASN A 58 -15.36 7.83 -2.73
CA ASN A 58 -13.99 8.20 -3.06
C ASN A 58 -13.29 8.81 -1.83
N LEU A 59 -12.20 8.17 -1.37
CA LEU A 59 -11.46 8.62 -0.19
C LEU A 59 -10.85 10.02 -0.36
N ALA A 60 -10.45 10.42 -1.57
CA ALA A 60 -9.96 11.78 -1.81
C ALA A 60 -11.07 12.83 -1.67
N ALA A 61 -12.32 12.48 -2.02
CA ALA A 61 -13.46 13.37 -1.78
C ALA A 61 -13.76 13.50 -0.28
N ARG A 62 -13.66 12.40 0.47
CA ARG A 62 -13.77 12.44 1.95
C ARG A 62 -12.65 13.26 2.57
N ALA A 63 -11.42 13.11 2.09
CA ALA A 63 -10.28 13.90 2.55
C ALA A 63 -10.52 15.41 2.36
N LEU A 64 -10.99 15.82 1.17
CA LEU A 64 -11.31 17.22 0.89
C LEU A 64 -12.43 17.74 1.82
N ALA A 65 -13.49 16.96 2.02
CA ALA A 65 -14.57 17.32 2.93
C ALA A 65 -14.07 17.46 4.38
N ALA A 66 -13.29 16.50 4.88
CA ALA A 66 -12.72 16.54 6.23
C ALA A 66 -11.81 17.78 6.44
N LEU A 67 -11.03 18.17 5.43
CA LEU A 67 -10.26 19.42 5.49
C LEU A 67 -11.16 20.64 5.65
N ARG A 68 -12.30 20.69 4.93
CA ARG A 68 -13.28 21.80 5.06
C ARG A 68 -13.92 21.82 6.45
N GLU A 69 -14.29 20.69 6.99
CA GLU A 69 -14.84 20.55 8.35
C GLU A 69 -13.84 21.01 9.42
N ARG A 70 -12.54 20.81 9.19
CA ARG A 70 -11.45 21.30 10.07
C ARG A 70 -11.07 22.78 9.78
N GLY A 71 -11.86 23.49 8.97
CA GLY A 71 -11.73 24.94 8.74
C GLY A 71 -10.72 25.36 7.69
N TRP A 72 -10.30 24.47 6.78
CA TRP A 72 -9.45 24.84 5.66
C TRP A 72 -10.10 25.88 4.73
N LYS A 73 -9.45 27.05 4.58
CA LYS A 73 -10.07 28.26 3.98
C LYS A 73 -9.65 28.54 2.53
N ARG A 74 -8.89 27.66 1.88
CA ARG A 74 -8.55 27.86 0.47
C ARG A 74 -9.80 27.91 -0.41
N PRO A 75 -9.75 28.60 -1.58
CA PRO A 75 -10.84 28.56 -2.56
C PRO A 75 -11.29 27.11 -2.83
N PRO A 76 -12.55 26.92 -3.26
CA PRO A 76 -13.01 25.60 -3.66
C PRO A 76 -12.16 25.00 -4.77
N LEU A 77 -11.98 23.70 -4.75
CA LEU A 77 -11.06 22.96 -5.62
C LEU A 77 -11.79 21.96 -6.52
N ARG A 78 -11.31 21.87 -7.75
CA ARG A 78 -11.52 20.74 -8.66
C ARG A 78 -10.28 19.85 -8.60
N VAL A 79 -10.44 18.61 -8.15
CA VAL A 79 -9.41 17.58 -8.05
C VAL A 79 -9.73 16.50 -9.09
N GLU A 80 -8.89 16.33 -10.08
CA GLU A 80 -9.04 15.31 -11.13
C GLU A 80 -7.99 14.23 -10.92
N ILE A 81 -8.43 12.97 -10.80
CA ILE A 81 -7.59 11.81 -10.55
C ILE A 81 -7.59 10.92 -11.78
N ALA A 82 -6.42 10.77 -12.39
CA ALA A 82 -6.17 9.81 -13.46
C ALA A 82 -5.55 8.55 -12.86
N LYS A 83 -6.35 7.48 -12.73
CA LYS A 83 -5.93 6.22 -12.15
C LYS A 83 -4.93 5.49 -13.03
N ARG A 84 -3.83 5.08 -12.43
CA ARG A 84 -2.78 4.20 -12.96
C ARG A 84 -2.59 2.98 -12.07
N ILE A 85 -2.84 3.15 -10.77
CA ILE A 85 -2.83 2.08 -9.79
C ILE A 85 -4.09 1.25 -10.01
N PRO A 86 -3.99 -0.07 -10.27
CA PRO A 86 -5.14 -0.95 -10.43
C PRO A 86 -6.10 -0.85 -9.24
N VAL A 87 -7.38 -0.59 -9.54
CA VAL A 87 -8.41 -0.41 -8.52
C VAL A 87 -8.74 -1.75 -7.85
N GLY A 88 -8.81 -1.77 -6.53
CA GLY A 88 -9.13 -2.97 -5.76
C GLY A 88 -8.00 -4.00 -5.68
N ALA A 89 -6.79 -3.65 -6.12
CA ALA A 89 -5.64 -4.55 -6.15
C ALA A 89 -4.84 -4.66 -4.82
N GLY A 90 -5.22 -3.96 -3.75
CA GLY A 90 -4.46 -3.97 -2.49
C GLY A 90 -3.20 -3.08 -2.49
N LEU A 91 -3.01 -2.27 -3.53
CA LEU A 91 -1.85 -1.39 -3.70
C LEU A 91 -2.01 0.01 -3.07
N GLY A 92 -3.04 0.23 -2.28
CA GLY A 92 -3.24 1.48 -1.52
C GLY A 92 -3.62 2.71 -2.34
N GLY A 93 -4.04 2.58 -3.62
CA GLY A 93 -4.27 3.72 -4.50
C GLY A 93 -5.29 4.74 -3.98
N GLY A 94 -6.43 4.30 -3.42
CA GLY A 94 -7.41 5.22 -2.83
C GLY A 94 -6.87 5.97 -1.61
N SER A 95 -6.06 5.30 -0.78
CA SER A 95 -5.40 5.90 0.38
C SER A 95 -4.31 6.89 -0.05
N ALA A 96 -3.58 6.59 -1.13
CA ALA A 96 -2.61 7.50 -1.73
C ALA A 96 -3.28 8.77 -2.27
N ASP A 97 -4.41 8.63 -2.97
CA ASP A 97 -5.20 9.76 -3.47
C ASP A 97 -5.68 10.66 -2.32
N ALA A 98 -6.23 10.06 -1.25
CA ALA A 98 -6.67 10.79 -0.07
C ALA A 98 -5.51 11.52 0.62
N ALA A 99 -4.39 10.85 0.83
CA ALA A 99 -3.20 11.45 1.42
C ALA A 99 -2.65 12.60 0.56
N ALA A 100 -2.68 12.47 -0.77
CA ALA A 100 -2.29 13.54 -1.68
C ALA A 100 -3.18 14.79 -1.51
N VAL A 101 -4.48 14.61 -1.34
CA VAL A 101 -5.40 15.73 -1.03
C VAL A 101 -5.09 16.33 0.34
N LEU A 102 -4.83 15.51 1.37
CA LEU A 102 -4.49 16.01 2.70
C LEU A 102 -3.19 16.84 2.69
N ARG A 103 -2.19 16.45 1.89
CA ARG A 103 -0.93 17.20 1.73
C ARG A 103 -1.14 18.63 1.20
N LEU A 104 -2.23 18.91 0.47
CA LEU A 104 -2.54 20.26 0.00
C LEU A 104 -2.73 21.28 1.16
N ALA A 105 -3.15 20.78 2.32
CA ALA A 105 -3.41 21.59 3.51
C ALA A 105 -2.29 21.48 4.56
N ALA A 106 -1.14 20.91 4.21
CA ALA A 106 0.00 20.76 5.10
C ALA A 106 0.45 22.13 5.63
N GLY A 107 0.56 22.25 6.95
CA GLY A 107 0.89 23.51 7.63
C GLY A 107 -0.27 24.52 7.76
N GLU A 108 -1.43 24.27 7.16
CA GLU A 108 -2.62 25.13 7.24
C GLU A 108 -3.73 24.56 8.13
N VAL A 109 -3.84 23.25 8.17
CA VAL A 109 -4.81 22.53 9.01
C VAL A 109 -4.04 21.73 10.06
N PRO A 110 -4.39 21.87 11.35
CA PRO A 110 -3.82 21.03 12.40
C PRO A 110 -4.33 19.58 12.25
N ASP A 111 -3.62 18.66 12.88
CA ASP A 111 -4.06 17.28 13.10
C ASP A 111 -4.36 16.46 11.81
N ILE A 112 -3.67 16.81 10.69
CA ILE A 112 -3.80 16.06 9.41
C ILE A 112 -3.59 14.55 9.61
N ALA A 113 -2.73 14.15 10.54
CA ALA A 113 -2.48 12.75 10.86
C ALA A 113 -3.72 12.05 11.46
N GLU A 114 -4.53 12.76 12.27
CA GLU A 114 -5.79 12.24 12.80
C GLU A 114 -6.81 12.05 11.69
N ILE A 115 -6.97 13.07 10.82
CA ILE A 115 -7.84 12.97 9.64
C ILE A 115 -7.42 11.76 8.78
N ALA A 116 -6.14 11.57 8.57
CA ALA A 116 -5.63 10.43 7.80
C ALA A 116 -6.02 9.08 8.43
N ALA A 117 -5.87 8.94 9.76
CA ALA A 117 -6.25 7.73 10.49
C ALA A 117 -7.77 7.44 10.47
N GLU A 118 -8.60 8.49 10.51
CA GLU A 118 -10.06 8.40 10.38
C GLU A 118 -10.50 7.94 8.97
N LEU A 119 -9.77 8.35 7.94
CA LEU A 119 -10.06 7.99 6.55
C LEU A 119 -9.74 6.54 6.22
N GLY A 120 -8.67 5.97 6.79
CA GLY A 120 -8.31 4.57 6.56
C GLY A 120 -6.92 4.20 7.08
N ALA A 121 -6.71 2.91 7.31
CA ALA A 121 -5.48 2.37 7.91
C ALA A 121 -4.19 2.67 7.11
N ASP A 122 -4.29 2.76 5.79
CA ASP A 122 -3.12 2.99 4.93
C ASP A 122 -2.85 4.49 4.70
N VAL A 123 -3.82 5.39 4.98
CA VAL A 123 -3.69 6.83 4.68
C VAL A 123 -2.56 7.51 5.47
N PRO A 124 -2.35 7.22 6.78
CA PRO A 124 -1.26 7.82 7.55
C PRO A 124 0.13 7.57 6.95
N SER A 125 0.37 6.35 6.45
CA SER A 125 1.64 5.99 5.82
C SER A 125 1.88 6.76 4.52
N GLN A 126 0.82 7.12 3.79
CA GLN A 126 0.85 7.81 2.51
C GLN A 126 0.96 9.35 2.63
N LEU A 127 0.88 9.91 3.84
CA LEU A 127 1.14 11.35 4.05
C LEU A 127 2.59 11.73 3.70
N VAL A 128 3.53 10.84 3.98
CA VAL A 128 4.94 10.93 3.55
C VAL A 128 5.33 9.57 3.01
N PRO A 129 5.17 9.32 1.71
CA PRO A 129 5.47 8.01 1.12
C PRO A 129 6.97 7.69 1.22
N ALA A 130 7.30 6.74 2.06
CA ALA A 130 8.66 6.25 2.30
C ALA A 130 8.57 4.83 2.87
N LEU A 131 9.69 4.09 2.88
CA LEU A 131 9.75 2.84 3.63
C LEU A 131 9.37 3.12 5.09
N ALA A 132 8.43 2.35 5.61
CA ALA A 132 7.94 2.54 6.96
C ALA A 132 7.58 1.22 7.64
N LEU A 133 7.93 1.12 8.91
CA LEU A 133 7.36 0.12 9.81
C LEU A 133 6.01 0.64 10.30
N VAL A 134 4.96 -0.08 9.96
CA VAL A 134 3.57 0.25 10.29
C VAL A 134 3.07 -0.74 11.32
N SER A 135 2.46 -0.24 12.39
CA SER A 135 1.94 -1.05 13.48
C SER A 135 0.61 -0.49 14.02
N GLY A 136 0.12 -1.05 15.14
CA GLY A 136 -1.23 -0.77 15.60
C GLY A 136 -2.25 -1.45 14.68
N ALA A 137 -3.26 -0.73 14.22
CA ALA A 137 -4.15 -1.14 13.14
C ALA A 137 -3.84 -0.39 11.82
N GLY A 138 -2.60 0.13 11.67
CA GLY A 138 -2.14 0.94 10.56
C GLY A 138 -1.82 2.41 10.92
N GLU A 139 -2.22 2.84 12.12
CA GLU A 139 -2.11 4.23 12.57
C GLU A 139 -0.72 4.62 13.07
N ILE A 140 0.10 3.66 13.51
CA ILE A 140 1.46 3.93 14.01
C ILE A 140 2.44 3.74 12.86
N VAL A 141 3.07 4.82 12.44
CA VAL A 141 3.97 4.83 11.28
C VAL A 141 5.34 5.34 11.68
N GLU A 142 6.34 4.47 11.61
CA GLU A 142 7.75 4.79 11.85
C GLU A 142 8.50 4.76 10.53
N ARG A 143 9.07 5.90 10.11
CA ARG A 143 9.84 6.00 8.88
C ARG A 143 11.20 5.35 9.02
N LEU A 144 11.59 4.57 8.03
CA LEU A 144 12.88 3.91 7.94
C LEU A 144 13.72 4.53 6.80
N PRO A 145 15.04 4.37 6.82
CA PRO A 145 15.89 4.79 5.71
C PRO A 145 15.44 4.19 4.38
N ALA A 146 15.57 4.96 3.30
CA ALA A 146 15.25 4.47 1.97
C ALA A 146 16.13 3.25 1.64
N PRO A 147 15.56 2.15 1.13
CA PRO A 147 16.33 0.98 0.78
C PRO A 147 17.19 1.23 -0.47
N THR A 148 18.13 0.36 -0.70
CA THR A 148 18.83 0.31 -2.00
C THR A 148 17.82 0.12 -3.12
N SER A 149 18.02 0.81 -4.25
CA SER A 149 17.15 0.73 -5.42
C SER A 149 16.97 -0.72 -5.87
N HIS A 150 15.74 -1.10 -6.09
CA HIS A 150 15.32 -2.43 -6.52
C HIS A 150 14.00 -2.32 -7.31
N ALA A 151 13.53 -3.42 -7.86
CA ALA A 151 12.33 -3.42 -8.68
C ALA A 151 11.36 -4.53 -8.29
N VAL A 152 10.11 -4.36 -8.69
CA VAL A 152 9.05 -5.36 -8.49
C VAL A 152 8.32 -5.65 -9.80
N VAL A 153 7.89 -6.90 -9.92
CA VAL A 153 6.83 -7.31 -10.85
C VAL A 153 5.56 -7.47 -10.04
N LEU A 154 4.51 -6.75 -10.41
CA LEU A 154 3.20 -6.86 -9.80
C LEU A 154 2.27 -7.65 -10.72
N LEU A 155 1.56 -8.62 -10.16
CA LEU A 155 0.43 -9.30 -10.79
C LEU A 155 -0.84 -8.93 -10.00
N PRO A 156 -1.63 -7.94 -10.46
CA PRO A 156 -2.75 -7.40 -9.67
C PRO A 156 -3.87 -8.40 -9.36
N GLY A 157 -3.99 -9.46 -10.15
CA GLY A 157 -5.09 -10.41 -10.06
C GLY A 157 -6.41 -9.81 -10.56
N GLY A 158 -7.23 -10.61 -11.24
CA GLY A 158 -8.55 -10.18 -11.72
C GLY A 158 -9.60 -10.21 -10.60
N GLY A 159 -10.42 -9.15 -10.49
CA GLY A 159 -11.49 -9.05 -9.50
C GLY A 159 -10.98 -8.78 -8.06
N GLY A 160 -11.69 -7.96 -7.32
CA GLY A 160 -11.31 -7.60 -5.96
C GLY A 160 -11.38 -8.79 -4.99
N LEU A 161 -10.48 -8.81 -4.03
CA LEU A 161 -10.55 -9.63 -2.83
C LEU A 161 -10.89 -8.71 -1.66
N SER A 162 -11.98 -8.99 -0.96
CA SER A 162 -12.41 -8.17 0.16
C SER A 162 -11.43 -8.32 1.32
N THR A 163 -10.79 -7.23 1.73
CA THR A 163 -9.91 -7.21 2.90
C THR A 163 -10.62 -7.76 4.14
N ARG A 164 -11.90 -7.39 4.34
CA ARG A 164 -12.70 -7.89 5.45
C ARG A 164 -12.83 -9.41 5.44
N ASP A 165 -13.08 -10.00 4.25
CA ASP A 165 -13.27 -11.44 4.15
C ASP A 165 -11.96 -12.19 4.37
N VAL A 166 -10.82 -11.62 3.93
CA VAL A 166 -9.48 -12.19 4.18
C VAL A 166 -9.15 -12.20 5.67
N PHE A 167 -9.44 -11.11 6.39
CA PHE A 167 -9.23 -11.08 7.84
C PHE A 167 -10.15 -12.05 8.57
N ALA A 168 -11.43 -12.16 8.17
CA ALA A 168 -12.36 -13.14 8.74
C ALA A 168 -11.90 -14.58 8.49
N GLU A 169 -11.37 -14.87 7.31
CA GLU A 169 -10.80 -16.18 7.00
C GLU A 169 -9.50 -16.44 7.79
N ALA A 170 -8.66 -15.42 7.99
CA ALA A 170 -7.47 -15.52 8.83
C ALA A 170 -7.82 -15.85 10.29
N ASP A 171 -8.91 -15.26 10.83
CA ASP A 171 -9.45 -15.59 12.15
C ASP A 171 -9.94 -17.04 12.20
N ARG A 172 -10.68 -17.49 11.17
CA ARG A 172 -11.15 -18.86 11.07
C ARG A 172 -10.00 -19.87 11.03
N LEU A 173 -8.89 -19.51 10.39
CA LEU A 173 -7.68 -20.33 10.30
C LEU A 173 -6.75 -20.20 11.51
N GLY A 174 -7.02 -19.27 12.43
CA GLY A 174 -6.21 -19.07 13.65
C GLY A 174 -4.81 -18.51 13.36
N LEU A 175 -4.67 -17.62 12.37
CA LEU A 175 -3.36 -17.12 11.91
C LEU A 175 -2.79 -15.99 12.77
N GLY A 176 -3.52 -15.48 13.77
CA GLY A 176 -3.07 -14.38 14.62
C GLY A 176 -1.93 -14.75 15.56
N ARG A 177 -0.92 -13.90 15.63
CA ARG A 177 0.26 -14.06 16.51
C ARG A 177 0.04 -13.38 17.87
N PRO A 178 0.69 -13.86 18.95
CA PRO A 178 0.72 -13.15 20.23
C PRO A 178 1.34 -11.74 20.10
N ARG A 179 0.89 -10.79 20.93
CA ARG A 179 1.41 -9.41 20.92
C ARG A 179 2.93 -9.34 21.11
N ALA A 180 3.46 -10.13 22.04
CA ALA A 180 4.91 -10.16 22.29
C ALA A 180 5.73 -10.61 21.09
N GLU A 181 5.18 -11.47 20.25
CA GLU A 181 5.82 -11.88 19.00
C GLU A 181 5.84 -10.74 17.98
N LEU A 182 4.75 -9.98 17.85
CA LEU A 182 4.73 -8.78 16.99
C LEU A 182 5.76 -7.74 17.40
N ASP A 183 5.93 -7.52 18.71
CA ASP A 183 6.91 -6.58 19.25
C ASP A 183 8.35 -7.03 18.94
N ALA A 184 8.65 -8.33 19.03
CA ALA A 184 9.93 -8.91 18.65
C ALA A 184 10.18 -8.80 17.12
N ILE A 185 9.16 -9.08 16.31
CA ILE A 185 9.22 -8.93 14.84
C ILE A 185 9.48 -7.47 14.48
N ALA A 186 8.78 -6.52 15.09
CA ALA A 186 8.99 -5.10 14.84
C ALA A 186 10.43 -4.66 15.16
N ALA A 187 11.01 -5.15 16.25
CA ALA A 187 12.41 -4.89 16.60
C ALA A 187 13.36 -5.49 15.55
N ARG A 188 13.09 -6.70 15.09
CA ARG A 188 13.90 -7.37 14.05
C ARG A 188 13.81 -6.63 12.71
N LEU A 189 12.62 -6.24 12.27
CA LEU A 189 12.43 -5.49 11.02
C LEU A 189 13.14 -4.13 11.06
N ARG A 190 13.12 -3.41 12.19
CA ARG A 190 13.91 -2.17 12.36
C ARG A 190 15.39 -2.42 12.17
N GLN A 191 15.91 -3.52 12.69
CA GLN A 191 17.31 -3.87 12.59
C GLN A 191 17.70 -4.16 11.13
N VAL A 192 16.94 -5.02 10.43
CA VAL A 192 17.31 -5.48 9.08
C VAL A 192 17.07 -4.42 8.01
N ALA A 193 16.05 -3.58 8.15
CA ALA A 193 15.72 -2.50 7.21
C ALA A 193 16.31 -1.14 7.61
N GLY A 194 16.85 -1.01 8.83
CA GLY A 194 17.26 0.27 9.42
C GLY A 194 18.49 0.92 8.80
N GLU A 195 19.28 0.19 8.01
CA GLU A 195 20.49 0.69 7.35
C GLU A 195 20.29 0.99 5.86
N GLY A 196 19.03 0.94 5.36
CA GLY A 196 18.74 1.10 3.94
C GLY A 196 19.14 -0.11 3.09
N ALA A 197 19.21 -1.28 3.71
CA ALA A 197 19.49 -2.55 3.05
C ALA A 197 18.44 -2.87 1.97
N SER A 198 18.81 -3.64 0.96
CA SER A 198 17.87 -4.16 -0.01
C SER A 198 16.90 -5.14 0.64
N PRO A 199 15.59 -5.08 0.34
CA PRO A 199 14.65 -6.12 0.81
C PRO A 199 15.06 -7.55 0.43
N LEU A 200 15.85 -7.72 -0.62
CA LEU A 200 16.41 -9.02 -1.00
C LEU A 200 17.38 -9.59 0.04
N ASP A 201 18.10 -8.72 0.77
CA ASP A 201 19.10 -9.16 1.77
C ASP A 201 18.43 -9.75 3.01
N TYR A 202 17.16 -9.40 3.27
CA TYR A 202 16.37 -9.92 4.39
C TYR A 202 15.04 -10.55 3.95
N ALA A 203 14.97 -11.03 2.72
CA ALA A 203 13.74 -11.60 2.14
C ALA A 203 13.15 -12.74 2.99
N THR A 204 13.97 -13.50 3.70
CA THR A 204 13.52 -14.58 4.60
C THR A 204 12.75 -14.09 5.82
N GLU A 205 12.87 -12.81 6.17
CA GLU A 205 12.10 -12.15 7.24
C GLU A 205 10.73 -11.66 6.73
N LEU A 206 10.52 -11.63 5.40
CA LEU A 206 9.33 -11.06 4.78
C LEU A 206 8.24 -12.12 4.65
N VAL A 207 7.34 -12.16 5.62
CA VAL A 207 6.21 -13.09 5.67
C VAL A 207 4.90 -12.31 5.60
N ASN A 208 3.89 -12.87 4.93
CA ASN A 208 2.54 -12.35 4.97
C ASN A 208 1.61 -13.40 5.60
N ASP A 209 1.19 -13.15 6.85
CA ASP A 209 0.30 -14.06 7.59
C ASP A 209 -1.11 -14.16 6.97
N LEU A 210 -1.49 -13.22 6.09
CA LEU A 210 -2.77 -13.27 5.36
C LEU A 210 -2.70 -14.16 4.10
N GLU A 211 -1.51 -14.58 3.64
CA GLU A 211 -1.38 -15.39 2.43
C GLU A 211 -2.20 -16.69 2.47
N PRO A 212 -2.18 -17.49 3.55
CA PRO A 212 -3.01 -18.70 3.61
C PRO A 212 -4.51 -18.41 3.48
N ALA A 213 -4.99 -17.33 4.10
CA ALA A 213 -6.39 -16.92 4.02
C ALA A 213 -6.75 -16.42 2.61
N ALA A 214 -5.90 -15.60 1.99
CA ALA A 214 -6.10 -15.12 0.63
C ALA A 214 -6.15 -16.28 -0.37
N ARG A 215 -5.25 -17.26 -0.26
CA ARG A 215 -5.20 -18.46 -1.11
C ARG A 215 -6.39 -19.39 -0.89
N SER A 216 -6.91 -19.49 0.35
CA SER A 216 -8.14 -20.22 0.65
C SER A 216 -9.34 -19.65 -0.09
N LEU A 217 -9.47 -18.33 -0.10
CA LEU A 217 -10.57 -17.62 -0.76
C LEU A 217 -10.39 -17.50 -2.28
N ARG A 218 -9.14 -17.41 -2.74
CA ARG A 218 -8.74 -17.17 -4.14
C ARG A 218 -7.55 -18.08 -4.51
N PRO A 219 -7.79 -19.31 -4.97
CA PRO A 219 -6.70 -20.24 -5.37
C PRO A 219 -5.78 -19.67 -6.46
N ASP A 220 -6.30 -18.82 -7.35
CA ASP A 220 -5.53 -18.15 -8.40
C ASP A 220 -4.40 -17.24 -7.86
N VAL A 221 -4.48 -16.78 -6.61
CA VAL A 221 -3.37 -16.12 -5.91
C VAL A 221 -2.17 -17.05 -5.82
N GLY A 222 -2.39 -18.33 -5.42
CA GLY A 222 -1.34 -19.34 -5.39
C GLY A 222 -0.77 -19.64 -6.77
N GLU A 223 -1.61 -19.74 -7.79
CA GLU A 223 -1.18 -19.95 -9.18
C GLU A 223 -0.30 -18.80 -9.69
N ALA A 224 -0.65 -17.55 -9.37
CA ALA A 224 0.13 -16.37 -9.72
C ALA A 224 1.50 -16.36 -9.01
N MET A 225 1.55 -16.74 -7.73
CA MET A 225 2.81 -16.87 -6.99
C MET A 225 3.72 -17.93 -7.63
N ASP A 226 3.16 -19.08 -7.99
CA ASP A 226 3.91 -20.16 -8.62
C ASP A 226 4.37 -19.77 -10.04
N ALA A 227 3.59 -18.98 -10.76
CA ALA A 227 3.99 -18.46 -12.07
C ALA A 227 5.22 -17.54 -11.95
N LEU A 228 5.23 -16.60 -10.99
CA LEU A 228 6.40 -15.73 -10.73
C LEU A 228 7.64 -16.54 -10.33
N ARG A 229 7.48 -17.56 -9.47
CA ARG A 229 8.59 -18.44 -9.05
C ARG A 229 9.16 -19.21 -10.25
N ARG A 230 8.31 -19.80 -11.10
CA ARG A 230 8.74 -20.50 -12.32
C ARG A 230 9.42 -19.58 -13.33
N ALA A 231 9.00 -18.32 -13.38
CA ALA A 231 9.62 -17.30 -14.23
C ALA A 231 10.94 -16.75 -13.65
N GLY A 232 11.40 -17.24 -12.49
CA GLY A 232 12.71 -16.93 -11.94
C GLY A 232 12.73 -15.74 -10.97
N ALA A 233 11.60 -15.30 -10.43
CA ALA A 233 11.59 -14.26 -9.39
C ALA A 233 12.35 -14.74 -8.13
N PRO A 234 13.38 -14.02 -7.67
CA PRO A 234 14.19 -14.41 -6.51
C PRO A 234 13.37 -14.53 -5.22
N PHE A 235 12.38 -13.66 -5.05
CA PHE A 235 11.44 -13.69 -3.93
C PHE A 235 10.04 -13.33 -4.42
N VAL A 236 9.03 -14.07 -3.93
CA VAL A 236 7.62 -13.89 -4.30
C VAL A 236 6.75 -13.82 -3.06
N PHE A 237 5.90 -12.82 -2.99
CA PHE A 237 5.03 -12.58 -1.84
C PHE A 237 3.67 -12.00 -2.24
N LEU A 238 2.69 -12.15 -1.36
CA LEU A 238 1.41 -11.48 -1.44
C LEU A 238 1.52 -10.12 -0.76
N THR A 239 1.02 -9.03 -1.37
CA THR A 239 0.99 -7.72 -0.73
C THR A 239 -0.35 -7.45 -0.05
N GLY A 240 -0.32 -7.06 1.23
CA GLY A 240 -1.51 -6.79 2.02
C GLY A 240 -2.45 -7.99 2.10
N SER A 241 -3.75 -7.76 1.96
CA SER A 241 -4.75 -8.83 1.86
C SER A 241 -4.87 -9.43 0.45
N GLY A 242 -4.05 -9.00 -0.48
CA GLY A 242 -4.13 -9.38 -1.89
C GLY A 242 -5.23 -8.58 -2.67
N PRO A 243 -5.58 -9.04 -3.91
CA PRO A 243 -5.05 -10.23 -4.57
C PRO A 243 -3.68 -10.06 -5.25
N THR A 244 -3.06 -8.87 -5.21
CA THR A 244 -1.79 -8.63 -5.90
C THR A 244 -0.67 -9.51 -5.34
N VAL A 245 -0.01 -10.20 -6.23
CA VAL A 245 1.22 -10.95 -5.97
C VAL A 245 2.39 -10.17 -6.53
N CYS A 246 3.49 -10.15 -5.79
CA CYS A 246 4.70 -9.41 -6.12
C CYS A 246 5.89 -10.36 -6.28
N GLY A 247 6.71 -10.12 -7.30
CA GLY A 247 8.07 -10.64 -7.40
C GLY A 247 9.07 -9.52 -7.12
N LEU A 248 10.09 -9.77 -6.31
CA LEU A 248 11.13 -8.81 -5.95
C LEU A 248 12.40 -9.10 -6.74
N PHE A 249 13.06 -8.05 -7.26
CA PHE A 249 14.23 -8.14 -8.12
C PHE A 249 15.27 -7.08 -7.76
N ALA A 250 16.53 -7.36 -8.05
CA ALA A 250 17.63 -6.42 -7.78
C ALA A 250 17.54 -5.14 -8.63
N ASP A 251 16.96 -5.23 -9.84
CA ASP A 251 16.83 -4.12 -10.77
C ASP A 251 15.66 -4.31 -11.76
N GLU A 252 15.30 -3.23 -12.47
CA GLU A 252 14.22 -3.25 -13.46
C GLU A 252 14.51 -4.16 -14.67
N GLY A 253 15.76 -4.37 -15.04
CA GLY A 253 16.13 -5.24 -16.16
C GLY A 253 15.77 -6.68 -15.87
N ALA A 254 16.12 -7.18 -14.68
CA ALA A 254 15.73 -8.51 -14.22
C ALA A 254 14.21 -8.67 -14.07
N ALA A 255 13.54 -7.65 -13.53
CA ALA A 255 12.09 -7.62 -13.41
C ALA A 255 11.41 -7.68 -14.79
N ALA A 256 11.86 -6.86 -15.75
CA ALA A 256 11.32 -6.81 -17.11
C ALA A 256 11.51 -8.13 -17.87
N ALA A 257 12.69 -8.78 -17.73
CA ALA A 257 12.94 -10.08 -18.33
C ALA A 257 11.97 -11.14 -17.79
N THR A 258 11.73 -11.15 -16.48
CA THR A 258 10.75 -12.07 -15.87
C THR A 258 9.33 -11.78 -16.31
N ALA A 259 8.92 -10.50 -16.37
CA ALA A 259 7.59 -10.11 -16.84
C ALA A 259 7.36 -10.53 -18.29
N ALA A 260 8.37 -10.38 -19.17
CA ALA A 260 8.30 -10.86 -20.54
C ALA A 260 8.15 -12.39 -20.63
N GLN A 261 8.85 -13.14 -19.77
CA GLN A 261 8.74 -14.61 -19.71
C GLN A 261 7.37 -15.07 -19.20
N LEU A 262 6.71 -14.30 -18.32
CA LEU A 262 5.35 -14.60 -17.86
C LEU A 262 4.32 -14.52 -18.98
N GLY A 263 4.53 -13.66 -19.99
CA GLY A 263 3.61 -13.47 -21.12
C GLY A 263 2.24 -12.98 -20.70
N ARG A 264 2.15 -12.19 -19.64
CA ARG A 264 0.90 -11.65 -19.07
C ARG A 264 0.80 -10.15 -19.33
N ASP A 265 -0.28 -9.72 -19.96
CA ASP A 265 -0.53 -8.31 -20.29
C ASP A 265 -0.82 -7.44 -19.05
N ASP A 266 -1.23 -8.06 -17.94
CA ASP A 266 -1.52 -7.40 -16.66
C ASP A 266 -0.29 -7.30 -15.74
N ALA A 267 0.87 -7.81 -16.12
CA ALA A 267 2.09 -7.68 -15.37
C ALA A 267 2.62 -6.24 -15.41
N ILE A 268 2.86 -5.66 -14.24
CA ILE A 268 3.39 -4.31 -14.10
C ILE A 268 4.81 -4.39 -13.52
N VAL A 269 5.77 -3.81 -14.23
CA VAL A 269 7.15 -3.64 -13.73
C VAL A 269 7.31 -2.22 -13.24
N CYS A 270 7.82 -2.04 -12.04
CA CYS A 270 8.15 -0.71 -11.54
C CYS A 270 9.28 -0.74 -10.50
N GLU A 271 9.96 0.39 -10.38
CA GLU A 271 10.91 0.66 -9.29
C GLU A 271 10.17 0.73 -7.95
N ALA A 272 10.84 0.26 -6.89
CA ALA A 272 10.34 0.25 -5.52
C ALA A 272 11.30 0.94 -4.55
N GLY A 273 10.82 1.27 -3.35
CA GLY A 273 11.60 1.90 -2.29
C GLY A 273 11.61 3.42 -2.33
N ARG A 274 11.21 4.03 -3.44
CA ARG A 274 11.12 5.49 -3.59
C ARG A 274 9.81 5.89 -4.23
N ALA A 275 9.21 6.94 -3.69
CA ALA A 275 8.09 7.59 -4.35
C ALA A 275 8.61 8.42 -5.54
N PRO A 276 7.82 8.57 -6.62
CA PRO A 276 8.19 9.42 -7.74
C PRO A 276 8.23 10.90 -7.33
N ASP A 277 8.97 11.71 -8.10
CA ASP A 277 9.04 13.15 -7.88
C ASP A 277 7.66 13.81 -7.99
N GLY A 278 7.41 14.84 -7.17
CA GLY A 278 6.13 15.55 -7.14
C GLY A 278 5.03 14.86 -6.33
N THR A 279 5.44 14.01 -5.37
CA THR A 279 4.53 13.43 -4.35
C THR A 279 4.30 14.35 -3.17
#